data_eea6f7d36e37150d5856187834d9307f
#
_entry.id   eea6f7d36e37150d5856187834d9307f
#
_cell.length_a   1.000
_cell.length_b   1.000
_cell.length_c   1.000
_cell.angle_alpha   90.00
_cell.angle_beta   90.00
_cell.angle_gamma   90.00
#
_symmetry.space_group_name_H-M   'P 1'
#
loop_
_entity.id
_entity.type
_entity.pdbx_description
1 polymer ?
#
loop_
_entity_poly.entity_id
_entity_poly.type
_entity_poly.pdbx_seq_one_letter_code
_entity_poly.pdbx_strand_id
1 'polypeptide(L)'
;MANAFWCIVEDDRQGTPKKVMAEVIGEAARLSSGQAEAVWFTDKATEAGLKQLAEWGANKVWLRENAAFAPYRSEIWTGAAAELAAKATPKAILAPVTSRQREFVARLAARLGVGLAADCVAFAMDGDKLVATRPVYAGKLLAKVTWAKAPWVATLRPNVFRPADAQPGRVATVERPSVATPVAQMRFVERREEVSTGLPELTEAEIVLSGGRGMKGPEHYVILEDMARVIGAAVGASRAAVDAGWRPHRFQIEIGRASCRERV
;
A
#
# COMPACT_ATOMS: atom_id res chain seq x y z
N MET A 1 -15.44 -18.17 14.94
CA MET A 1 -15.02 -17.80 13.58
C MET A 1 -14.00 -16.70 13.73
N ALA A 2 -12.87 -16.76 13.03
CA ALA A 2 -11.83 -15.76 13.15
C ALA A 2 -12.35 -14.40 12.66
N ASN A 3 -12.35 -13.39 13.55
CA ASN A 3 -12.71 -12.01 13.21
C ASN A 3 -11.48 -11.23 12.68
N ALA A 4 -10.41 -11.92 12.32
CA ALA A 4 -9.14 -11.31 11.96
C ALA A 4 -9.24 -10.53 10.64
N PHE A 5 -8.71 -9.30 10.66
CA PHE A 5 -8.52 -8.47 9.48
C PHE A 5 -7.05 -8.55 9.08
N TRP A 6 -6.80 -9.08 7.91
CA TRP A 6 -5.45 -9.17 7.36
C TRP A 6 -5.02 -7.87 6.72
N CYS A 7 -3.79 -7.47 7.01
CA CYS A 7 -3.11 -6.34 6.43
C CYS A 7 -1.96 -6.86 5.57
N ILE A 8 -2.05 -6.77 4.25
CA ILE A 8 -0.98 -7.23 3.37
C ILE A 8 0.16 -6.23 3.41
N VAL A 9 1.32 -6.70 3.85
CA VAL A 9 2.48 -5.83 4.06
C VAL A 9 3.06 -5.35 2.73
N GLU A 10 3.26 -4.05 2.64
CA GLU A 10 4.08 -3.38 1.63
C GLU A 10 5.40 -3.01 2.28
N ASP A 11 6.50 -3.54 1.78
CA ASP A 11 7.85 -3.31 2.30
C ASP A 11 8.74 -2.55 1.31
N ASP A 12 9.88 -2.08 1.79
CA ASP A 12 10.91 -1.39 1.03
C ASP A 12 11.81 -2.34 0.22
N ARG A 13 11.55 -3.66 0.28
CA ARG A 13 12.36 -4.75 -0.27
C ARG A 13 13.73 -4.93 0.42
N GLN A 14 13.95 -4.24 1.53
CA GLN A 14 15.10 -4.41 2.40
C GLN A 14 14.70 -5.04 3.74
N GLY A 15 13.43 -5.45 3.84
CA GLY A 15 12.87 -6.10 5.02
C GLY A 15 12.29 -5.13 6.04
N THR A 16 11.91 -3.91 5.59
CA THR A 16 11.24 -2.93 6.44
C THR A 16 9.86 -2.58 5.86
N PRO A 17 8.78 -2.66 6.65
CA PRO A 17 7.45 -2.24 6.21
C PRO A 17 7.41 -0.74 5.92
N LYS A 18 6.74 -0.35 4.84
CA LYS A 18 6.55 1.06 4.50
C LYS A 18 5.59 1.75 5.46
N LYS A 19 5.76 3.06 5.65
CA LYS A 19 4.94 3.89 6.57
C LYS A 19 3.43 3.77 6.31
N VAL A 20 3.01 3.57 5.06
CA VAL A 20 1.60 3.37 4.69
C VAL A 20 0.95 2.19 5.43
N MET A 21 1.73 1.23 5.92
CA MET A 21 1.20 0.11 6.70
C MET A 21 0.64 0.53 8.05
N ALA A 22 1.11 1.65 8.62
CA ALA A 22 0.52 2.22 9.84
C ALA A 22 -0.94 2.64 9.63
N GLU A 23 -1.28 3.17 8.44
CA GLU A 23 -2.67 3.48 8.07
C GLU A 23 -3.51 2.21 7.94
N VAL A 24 -2.98 1.21 7.21
CA VAL A 24 -3.71 -0.05 6.96
C VAL A 24 -3.96 -0.83 8.24
N ILE A 25 -2.94 -0.97 9.09
CA ILE A 25 -3.04 -1.71 10.36
C ILE A 25 -3.93 -0.94 11.34
N GLY A 26 -3.77 0.38 11.44
CA GLY A 26 -4.61 1.22 12.28
C GLY A 26 -6.09 1.11 11.93
N GLU A 27 -6.42 1.19 10.66
CA GLU A 27 -7.79 1.05 10.19
C GLU A 27 -8.33 -0.37 10.39
N ALA A 28 -7.53 -1.40 10.11
CA ALA A 28 -7.89 -2.79 10.40
C ALA A 28 -8.18 -3.01 11.90
N ALA A 29 -7.33 -2.51 12.78
CA ALA A 29 -7.50 -2.61 14.22
C ALA A 29 -8.78 -1.89 14.70
N ARG A 30 -9.05 -0.70 14.16
CA ARG A 30 -10.29 0.05 14.46
C ARG A 30 -11.54 -0.72 14.05
N LEU A 31 -11.55 -1.31 12.86
CA LEU A 31 -12.72 -2.02 12.31
C LEU A 31 -12.94 -3.40 12.94
N SER A 32 -11.88 -4.07 13.38
CA SER A 32 -11.92 -5.43 13.91
C SER A 32 -11.91 -5.49 15.43
N SER A 33 -12.05 -4.34 16.12
CA SER A 33 -11.90 -4.26 17.59
C SER A 33 -10.55 -4.83 18.06
N GLY A 34 -9.48 -4.44 17.35
CA GLY A 34 -8.11 -4.81 17.69
C GLY A 34 -7.62 -6.13 17.10
N GLN A 35 -8.38 -6.81 16.25
CA GLN A 35 -7.98 -8.09 15.63
C GLN A 35 -7.30 -7.88 14.26
N ALA A 36 -6.28 -7.02 14.21
CA ALA A 36 -5.46 -6.80 13.03
C ALA A 36 -4.29 -7.79 12.99
N GLU A 37 -4.09 -8.42 11.84
CA GLU A 37 -2.98 -9.35 11.59
C GLU A 37 -2.24 -8.94 10.33
N ALA A 38 -0.91 -8.88 10.37
CA ALA A 38 -0.09 -8.59 9.20
C ALA A 38 0.24 -9.87 8.44
N VAL A 39 0.17 -9.82 7.11
CA VAL A 39 0.59 -10.94 6.23
C VAL A 39 1.76 -10.44 5.40
N TRP A 40 2.92 -11.03 5.61
CA TRP A 40 4.17 -10.58 5.01
C TRP A 40 4.84 -11.67 4.18
N PHE A 41 4.90 -11.45 2.88
CA PHE A 41 5.64 -12.25 1.92
C PHE A 41 6.93 -11.49 1.56
N THR A 42 8.08 -12.03 1.88
CA THR A 42 9.37 -11.38 1.63
C THR A 42 10.48 -12.44 1.47
N ASP A 43 11.59 -12.05 0.90
CA ASP A 43 12.81 -12.88 0.92
C ASP A 43 13.61 -12.68 2.21
N LYS A 44 13.42 -11.53 2.87
CA LYS A 44 14.09 -11.18 4.12
C LYS A 44 13.22 -10.26 4.96
N ALA A 45 12.92 -10.67 6.18
CA ALA A 45 12.30 -9.84 7.19
C ALA A 45 13.35 -9.39 8.22
N THR A 46 13.31 -8.12 8.64
CA THR A 46 14.16 -7.64 9.75
C THR A 46 13.39 -7.71 11.06
N GLU A 47 14.10 -7.89 12.18
CA GLU A 47 13.48 -7.82 13.51
C GLU A 47 12.86 -6.45 13.78
N ALA A 48 13.52 -5.38 13.29
CA ALA A 48 12.99 -4.02 13.37
C ALA A 48 11.66 -3.91 12.63
N GLY A 49 11.55 -4.52 11.44
CA GLY A 49 10.31 -4.54 10.67
C GLY A 49 9.18 -5.30 11.35
N LEU A 50 9.48 -6.44 11.97
CA LEU A 50 8.50 -7.21 12.76
C LEU A 50 8.02 -6.40 13.98
N LYS A 51 8.95 -5.77 14.70
CA LYS A 51 8.65 -4.89 15.82
C LYS A 51 7.77 -3.73 15.39
N GLN A 52 8.07 -3.09 14.26
CA GLN A 52 7.31 -1.97 13.72
C GLN A 52 5.86 -2.34 13.40
N LEU A 53 5.62 -3.52 12.80
CA LEU A 53 4.26 -4.02 12.55
C LEU A 53 3.48 -4.22 13.86
N ALA A 54 4.14 -4.77 14.90
CA ALA A 54 3.54 -4.94 16.20
C ALA A 54 3.20 -3.60 16.85
N GLU A 55 4.13 -2.65 16.81
CA GLU A 55 3.96 -1.30 17.38
C GLU A 55 2.84 -0.52 16.69
N TRP A 56 2.58 -0.75 15.40
CA TRP A 56 1.41 -0.20 14.69
C TRP A 56 0.08 -0.90 14.99
N GLY A 57 0.10 -1.98 15.78
CA GLY A 57 -1.11 -2.61 16.29
C GLY A 57 -1.41 -4.00 15.74
N ALA A 58 -0.52 -4.61 14.97
CA ALA A 58 -0.70 -6.00 14.57
C ALA A 58 -0.55 -6.95 15.78
N ASN A 59 -1.54 -7.82 15.99
CA ASN A 59 -1.50 -8.85 17.05
C ASN A 59 -0.68 -10.07 16.62
N LYS A 60 -0.70 -10.33 15.32
CA LYS A 60 -0.03 -11.47 14.71
C LYS A 60 0.60 -11.04 13.39
N VAL A 61 1.75 -11.65 13.09
CA VAL A 61 2.42 -11.54 11.78
C VAL A 61 2.50 -12.93 11.17
N TRP A 62 1.81 -13.14 10.07
CA TRP A 62 1.96 -14.30 9.20
C TRP A 62 3.16 -14.04 8.28
N LEU A 63 4.33 -14.52 8.71
CA LEU A 63 5.57 -14.30 7.97
C LEU A 63 5.87 -15.49 7.06
N ARG A 64 5.93 -15.22 5.77
CA ARG A 64 6.45 -16.18 4.80
C ARG A 64 7.73 -15.64 4.18
N GLU A 65 8.85 -16.14 4.67
CA GLU A 65 10.18 -15.74 4.23
C GLU A 65 10.73 -16.80 3.29
N ASN A 66 10.98 -16.41 2.04
CA ASN A 66 11.56 -17.28 1.02
C ASN A 66 12.07 -16.44 -0.16
N ALA A 67 13.24 -16.79 -0.72
CA ALA A 67 13.82 -16.14 -1.89
C ALA A 67 12.88 -16.10 -3.11
N ALA A 68 11.90 -16.99 -3.21
CA ALA A 68 10.91 -16.97 -4.28
C ALA A 68 9.97 -15.76 -4.24
N PHE A 69 9.86 -15.06 -3.12
CA PHE A 69 9.03 -13.84 -3.01
C PHE A 69 9.76 -12.58 -3.51
N ALA A 70 11.07 -12.66 -3.77
CA ALA A 70 11.83 -11.60 -4.41
C ALA A 70 12.57 -12.16 -5.66
N PRO A 71 12.55 -11.43 -6.77
CA PRO A 71 11.73 -10.24 -7.02
C PRO A 71 10.23 -10.56 -7.04
N TYR A 72 9.40 -9.55 -6.80
CA TYR A 72 7.95 -9.72 -6.79
C TYR A 72 7.43 -10.34 -8.09
N ARG A 73 6.61 -11.39 -7.92
CA ARG A 73 5.84 -12.05 -9.00
C ARG A 73 4.44 -12.32 -8.46
N SER A 74 3.45 -11.69 -9.08
CA SER A 74 2.07 -11.73 -8.59
C SER A 74 1.50 -13.14 -8.49
N GLU A 75 1.92 -14.06 -9.34
CA GLU A 75 1.50 -15.47 -9.33
C GLU A 75 1.90 -16.18 -8.05
N ILE A 76 3.16 -15.99 -7.62
CA ILE A 76 3.70 -16.61 -6.41
C ILE A 76 2.97 -16.06 -5.19
N TRP A 77 2.87 -14.74 -5.09
CA TRP A 77 2.19 -14.10 -3.97
C TRP A 77 0.71 -14.49 -3.90
N THR A 78 0.00 -14.47 -5.04
CA THR A 78 -1.42 -14.83 -5.11
C THR A 78 -1.67 -16.29 -4.69
N GLY A 79 -0.83 -17.22 -5.15
CA GLY A 79 -0.97 -18.62 -4.80
C GLY A 79 -0.75 -18.87 -3.32
N ALA A 80 0.33 -18.33 -2.76
CA ALA A 80 0.65 -18.46 -1.33
C ALA A 80 -0.43 -17.82 -0.45
N ALA A 81 -0.88 -16.60 -0.81
CA ALA A 81 -1.91 -15.90 -0.05
C ALA A 81 -3.27 -16.61 -0.11
N ALA A 82 -3.65 -17.15 -1.25
CA ALA A 82 -4.91 -17.89 -1.38
C ALA A 82 -4.91 -19.19 -0.55
N GLU A 83 -3.80 -19.94 -0.54
CA GLU A 83 -3.64 -21.12 0.29
C GLU A 83 -3.71 -20.77 1.78
N LEU A 84 -3.00 -19.70 2.17
CA LEU A 84 -3.03 -19.22 3.56
C LEU A 84 -4.44 -18.75 3.96
N ALA A 85 -5.14 -18.03 3.10
CA ALA A 85 -6.50 -17.56 3.34
C ALA A 85 -7.50 -18.70 3.49
N ALA A 86 -7.32 -19.79 2.72
CA ALA A 86 -8.14 -20.98 2.86
C ALA A 86 -7.97 -21.70 4.22
N LYS A 87 -6.75 -21.64 4.80
CA LYS A 87 -6.44 -22.25 6.10
C LYS A 87 -6.88 -21.35 7.27
N ALA A 88 -6.59 -20.06 7.19
CA ALA A 88 -6.80 -19.13 8.28
C ALA A 88 -8.17 -18.40 8.27
N THR A 89 -8.88 -18.44 7.15
CA THR A 89 -10.23 -17.89 6.95
C THR A 89 -10.42 -16.47 7.50
N PRO A 90 -9.64 -15.47 7.02
CA PRO A 90 -9.76 -14.09 7.50
C PRO A 90 -11.14 -13.51 7.16
N LYS A 91 -11.65 -12.60 8.00
CA LYS A 91 -12.90 -11.89 7.74
C LYS A 91 -12.73 -10.80 6.66
N ALA A 92 -11.60 -10.12 6.68
CA ALA A 92 -11.25 -9.11 5.69
C ALA A 92 -9.76 -9.19 5.30
N ILE A 93 -9.44 -8.69 4.10
CA ILE A 93 -8.07 -8.54 3.59
C ILE A 93 -7.93 -7.10 3.09
N LEU A 94 -7.06 -6.35 3.74
CA LEU A 94 -6.81 -4.94 3.48
C LEU A 94 -5.38 -4.74 2.98
N ALA A 95 -5.18 -3.84 2.03
CA ALA A 95 -3.86 -3.50 1.51
C ALA A 95 -3.80 -2.03 1.07
N PRO A 96 -2.64 -1.39 1.04
CA PRO A 96 -2.53 -0.04 0.49
C PRO A 96 -2.65 -0.04 -1.03
N VAL A 97 -3.09 1.09 -1.63
CA VAL A 97 -3.09 1.27 -3.08
C VAL A 97 -1.68 1.63 -3.55
N THR A 98 -0.85 0.61 -3.79
CA THR A 98 0.44 0.72 -4.46
C THR A 98 0.41 -0.02 -5.78
N SER A 99 1.39 0.18 -6.67
CA SER A 99 1.45 -0.53 -7.95
C SER A 99 1.46 -2.04 -7.76
N ARG A 100 2.26 -2.55 -6.80
CA ARG A 100 2.35 -3.96 -6.45
C ARG A 100 1.04 -4.51 -5.88
N GLN A 101 0.46 -3.81 -4.91
CA GLN A 101 -0.74 -4.27 -4.23
C GLN A 101 -2.00 -4.20 -5.11
N ARG A 102 -2.09 -3.24 -6.01
CA ARG A 102 -3.22 -3.17 -6.97
C ARG A 102 -3.32 -4.42 -7.83
N GLU A 103 -2.20 -4.90 -8.34
CA GLU A 103 -2.14 -6.13 -9.13
C GLU A 103 -2.41 -7.37 -8.27
N PHE A 104 -1.67 -7.50 -7.17
CA PHE A 104 -1.73 -8.66 -6.30
C PHE A 104 -3.13 -8.88 -5.70
N VAL A 105 -3.70 -7.83 -5.08
CA VAL A 105 -4.98 -7.94 -4.37
C VAL A 105 -6.14 -8.21 -5.32
N ALA A 106 -6.10 -7.65 -6.54
CA ALA A 106 -7.11 -7.94 -7.56
C ALA A 106 -7.08 -9.42 -7.99
N ARG A 107 -5.89 -9.98 -8.21
CA ARG A 107 -5.72 -11.40 -8.53
C ARG A 107 -6.13 -12.31 -7.36
N LEU A 108 -5.80 -11.89 -6.13
CA LEU A 108 -6.19 -12.64 -4.94
C LEU A 108 -7.72 -12.68 -4.77
N ALA A 109 -8.40 -11.54 -4.89
CA ALA A 109 -9.85 -11.47 -4.81
C ALA A 109 -10.53 -12.35 -5.86
N ALA A 110 -10.06 -12.31 -7.12
CA ALA A 110 -10.53 -13.17 -8.19
C ALA A 110 -10.33 -14.65 -7.87
N ARG A 111 -9.16 -15.03 -7.36
CA ARG A 111 -8.86 -16.43 -6.99
C ARG A 111 -9.69 -16.94 -5.82
N LEU A 112 -10.03 -16.08 -4.88
CA LEU A 112 -10.93 -16.39 -3.76
C LEU A 112 -12.42 -16.31 -4.15
N GLY A 113 -12.73 -15.84 -5.37
CA GLY A 113 -14.10 -15.71 -5.88
C GLY A 113 -14.91 -14.68 -5.09
N VAL A 114 -14.28 -13.57 -4.67
CA VAL A 114 -14.91 -12.47 -3.91
C VAL A 114 -14.72 -11.13 -4.61
N GLY A 115 -15.57 -10.16 -4.26
CA GLY A 115 -15.46 -8.80 -4.79
C GLY A 115 -14.27 -8.04 -4.19
N LEU A 116 -13.70 -7.11 -4.97
CA LEU A 116 -12.68 -6.16 -4.53
C LEU A 116 -13.28 -4.75 -4.49
N ALA A 117 -13.22 -4.09 -3.33
CA ALA A 117 -13.41 -2.65 -3.22
C ALA A 117 -12.03 -1.96 -3.36
N ALA A 118 -11.77 -1.39 -4.53
CA ALA A 118 -10.49 -0.77 -4.81
C ALA A 118 -10.51 0.74 -4.52
N ASP A 119 -9.36 1.25 -4.00
CA ASP A 119 -9.10 2.68 -3.80
C ASP A 119 -10.12 3.35 -2.88
N CYS A 120 -10.35 2.72 -1.72
CA CYS A 120 -11.31 3.19 -0.72
C CYS A 120 -10.75 4.39 0.05
N VAL A 121 -11.66 5.29 0.44
CA VAL A 121 -11.33 6.51 1.19
C VAL A 121 -11.97 6.52 2.59
N ALA A 122 -12.90 5.61 2.87
CA ALA A 122 -13.46 5.42 4.22
C ALA A 122 -14.04 4.02 4.37
N PHE A 123 -14.09 3.56 5.63
CA PHE A 123 -14.76 2.33 6.02
C PHE A 123 -15.63 2.53 7.26
N ALA A 124 -16.72 1.79 7.31
CA ALA A 124 -17.60 1.72 8.47
C ALA A 124 -18.11 0.30 8.66
N MET A 125 -18.38 -0.09 9.91
CA MET A 125 -19.16 -1.28 10.20
C MET A 125 -20.63 -0.91 10.25
N ASP A 126 -21.47 -1.66 9.54
CA ASP A 126 -22.94 -1.60 9.61
C ASP A 126 -23.43 -2.96 10.12
N GLY A 127 -23.63 -3.04 11.42
CA GLY A 127 -23.77 -4.32 12.10
C GLY A 127 -22.55 -5.21 11.86
N ASP A 128 -22.77 -6.39 11.31
CA ASP A 128 -21.72 -7.36 11.00
C ASP A 128 -21.10 -7.20 9.60
N LYS A 129 -21.50 -6.19 8.85
CA LYS A 129 -21.02 -5.96 7.47
C LYS A 129 -20.05 -4.80 7.40
N LEU A 130 -19.00 -4.96 6.62
CA LEU A 130 -18.12 -3.87 6.25
C LEU A 130 -18.73 -3.09 5.08
N VAL A 131 -18.76 -1.77 5.22
CA VAL A 131 -19.14 -0.83 4.16
C VAL A 131 -17.91 -0.01 3.81
N ALA A 132 -17.50 -0.07 2.54
CA ALA A 132 -16.42 0.73 2.00
C ALA A 132 -16.97 1.90 1.18
N THR A 133 -16.39 3.08 1.35
CA THR A 133 -16.67 4.25 0.51
C THR A 133 -15.51 4.45 -0.45
N ARG A 134 -15.81 4.55 -1.74
CA ARG A 134 -14.80 4.75 -2.77
C ARG A 134 -15.24 5.79 -3.80
N PRO A 135 -14.32 6.64 -4.30
CA PRO A 135 -14.63 7.56 -5.38
C PRO A 135 -14.77 6.82 -6.70
N VAL A 136 -15.72 7.26 -7.49
CA VAL A 136 -15.98 6.79 -8.86
C VAL A 136 -16.16 7.99 -9.79
N TYR A 137 -16.07 7.78 -11.10
CA TYR A 137 -16.14 8.85 -12.11
C TYR A 137 -15.16 9.99 -11.84
N ALA A 138 -13.87 9.64 -11.66
CA ALA A 138 -12.80 10.59 -11.34
C ALA A 138 -13.07 11.45 -10.07
N GLY A 139 -13.73 10.85 -9.08
CA GLY A 139 -14.01 11.51 -7.80
C GLY A 139 -15.28 12.36 -7.76
N LYS A 140 -16.04 12.40 -8.84
CA LYS A 140 -17.32 13.16 -8.88
C LYS A 140 -18.41 12.56 -8.00
N LEU A 141 -18.36 11.25 -7.78
CA LEU A 141 -19.31 10.53 -6.94
C LEU A 141 -18.58 9.64 -5.94
N LEU A 142 -19.21 9.41 -4.79
CA LEU A 142 -18.77 8.44 -3.79
C LEU A 142 -19.74 7.26 -3.79
N ALA A 143 -19.24 6.06 -4.10
CA ALA A 143 -19.99 4.82 -4.02
C ALA A 143 -19.77 4.16 -2.67
N LYS A 144 -20.83 3.75 -1.98
CA LYS A 144 -20.77 2.84 -0.83
C LYS A 144 -20.99 1.43 -1.32
N VAL A 145 -20.07 0.53 -1.00
CA VAL A 145 -20.09 -0.87 -1.42
C VAL A 145 -19.91 -1.80 -0.23
N THR A 146 -20.50 -2.99 -0.32
CA THR A 146 -20.34 -4.07 0.65
C THR A 146 -20.15 -5.39 -0.08
N TRP A 147 -19.85 -6.46 0.62
CA TRP A 147 -19.56 -7.78 0.06
C TRP A 147 -20.68 -8.77 0.41
N ALA A 148 -21.00 -9.62 -0.54
CA ALA A 148 -21.97 -10.71 -0.34
C ALA A 148 -21.42 -11.81 0.56
N LYS A 149 -20.09 -12.02 0.55
CA LYS A 149 -19.41 -13.05 1.34
C LYS A 149 -17.99 -12.62 1.74
N ALA A 150 -17.48 -13.21 2.81
CA ALA A 150 -16.09 -13.06 3.23
C ALA A 150 -15.12 -13.92 2.37
N PRO A 151 -13.82 -13.60 2.35
CA PRO A 151 -13.24 -12.40 2.95
C PRO A 151 -13.62 -11.11 2.21
N TRP A 152 -13.76 -10.02 2.95
CA TRP A 152 -13.97 -8.68 2.38
C TRP A 152 -12.62 -8.14 1.91
N VAL A 153 -12.43 -8.01 0.62
CA VAL A 153 -11.15 -7.58 0.06
C VAL A 153 -11.21 -6.13 -0.36
N ALA A 154 -10.32 -5.30 0.18
CA ALA A 154 -10.28 -3.88 -0.14
C ALA A 154 -8.86 -3.33 -0.21
N THR A 155 -8.69 -2.25 -0.99
CA THR A 155 -7.47 -1.46 -0.96
C THR A 155 -7.74 -0.04 -0.48
N LEU A 156 -6.85 0.48 0.37
CA LEU A 156 -6.92 1.77 1.02
C LEU A 156 -6.10 2.79 0.25
N ARG A 157 -6.68 3.98 -0.01
CA ARG A 157 -5.93 5.08 -0.59
C ARG A 157 -4.90 5.60 0.42
N PRO A 158 -3.61 5.62 0.09
CA PRO A 158 -2.58 6.17 0.97
C PRO A 158 -2.83 7.64 1.33
N ASN A 159 -2.37 8.02 2.49
CA ASN A 159 -2.48 9.40 3.04
C ASN A 159 -3.93 9.89 3.26
N VAL A 160 -4.89 8.98 3.40
CA VAL A 160 -6.29 9.30 3.67
C VAL A 160 -6.72 8.83 5.05
N PHE A 161 -6.19 7.69 5.49
CA PHE A 161 -6.52 7.13 6.78
C PHE A 161 -5.54 7.60 7.84
N ARG A 162 -6.02 7.75 9.08
CA ARG A 162 -5.13 8.12 10.18
C ARG A 162 -4.15 6.98 10.44
N PRO A 163 -2.84 7.23 10.43
CA PRO A 163 -1.87 6.23 10.85
C PRO A 163 -2.12 5.78 12.29
N ALA A 164 -1.84 4.52 12.59
CA ALA A 164 -1.84 4.04 13.97
C ALA A 164 -0.78 4.79 14.78
N ASP A 165 -1.15 5.21 15.98
CA ASP A 165 -0.19 5.72 16.94
C ASP A 165 0.72 4.55 17.37
N ALA A 166 2.03 4.74 17.28
CA ALA A 166 2.97 3.70 17.67
C ALA A 166 2.80 3.33 19.15
N GLN A 167 2.78 2.04 19.43
CA GLN A 167 2.70 1.48 20.79
C GLN A 167 4.05 0.84 21.16
N PRO A 168 5.01 1.62 21.68
CA PRO A 168 6.35 1.12 21.97
C PRO A 168 6.31 -0.09 22.91
N GLY A 169 7.10 -1.12 22.60
CA GLY A 169 7.15 -2.35 23.39
C GLY A 169 6.06 -3.36 23.14
N ARG A 170 5.10 -3.08 22.26
CA ARG A 170 4.12 -4.07 21.84
C ARG A 170 4.80 -5.20 21.05
N VAL A 171 4.36 -6.43 21.31
CA VAL A 171 4.88 -7.64 20.66
C VAL A 171 3.73 -8.31 19.91
N ALA A 172 4.00 -8.78 18.70
CA ALA A 172 3.09 -9.60 17.90
C ALA A 172 3.56 -11.06 17.90
N THR A 173 2.61 -11.98 17.86
CA THR A 173 2.93 -13.39 17.61
C THR A 173 3.37 -13.56 16.16
N VAL A 174 4.55 -14.12 15.91
CA VAL A 174 5.04 -14.41 14.55
C VAL A 174 4.80 -15.88 14.23
N GLU A 175 3.91 -16.12 13.27
CA GLU A 175 3.67 -17.44 12.72
C GLU A 175 4.33 -17.58 11.33
N ARG A 176 4.99 -18.72 11.10
CA ARG A 176 5.64 -19.07 9.83
C ARG A 176 4.90 -20.23 9.16
N PRO A 177 3.79 -19.96 8.47
CA PRO A 177 2.95 -21.01 7.91
C PRO A 177 3.70 -21.74 6.79
N SER A 178 3.54 -23.05 6.72
CA SER A 178 3.95 -23.81 5.56
C SER A 178 2.87 -23.68 4.48
N VAL A 179 3.16 -22.87 3.46
CA VAL A 179 2.35 -22.75 2.25
C VAL A 179 3.22 -23.03 1.04
N ALA A 180 2.65 -23.64 0.02
CA ALA A 180 3.36 -23.92 -1.21
C ALA A 180 3.87 -22.62 -1.86
N THR A 181 5.03 -22.70 -2.48
CA THR A 181 5.54 -21.62 -3.35
C THR A 181 5.21 -22.03 -4.79
N PRO A 182 4.18 -21.42 -5.41
CA PRO A 182 3.80 -21.76 -6.78
C PRO A 182 4.94 -21.51 -7.76
N VAL A 183 4.97 -22.29 -8.84
CA VAL A 183 5.90 -22.03 -9.94
C VAL A 183 5.40 -20.81 -10.70
N ALA A 184 6.26 -19.80 -10.87
CA ALA A 184 5.95 -18.63 -11.67
C ALA A 184 6.16 -18.93 -13.16
N GLN A 185 5.23 -18.48 -14.00
CA GLN A 185 5.39 -18.48 -15.45
C GLN A 185 6.15 -17.24 -15.92
N MET A 186 6.06 -16.14 -15.17
CA MET A 186 6.83 -14.93 -15.43
C MET A 186 8.29 -15.08 -15.03
N ARG A 187 9.19 -14.66 -15.94
CA ARG A 187 10.62 -14.55 -15.68
C ARG A 187 10.97 -13.10 -15.37
N PHE A 188 11.58 -12.86 -14.23
CA PHE A 188 12.18 -11.57 -13.94
C PHE A 188 13.43 -11.40 -14.83
N VAL A 189 13.54 -10.28 -15.54
CA VAL A 189 14.67 -10.00 -16.44
C VAL A 189 15.65 -9.06 -15.75
N GLU A 190 15.19 -7.87 -15.39
CA GLU A 190 16.03 -6.87 -14.74
C GLU A 190 15.16 -5.88 -13.96
N ARG A 191 15.80 -5.17 -13.05
CA ARG A 191 15.25 -4.00 -12.37
C ARG A 191 16.18 -2.83 -12.64
N ARG A 192 15.63 -1.74 -13.12
CA ARG A 192 16.34 -0.48 -13.27
C ARG A 192 15.96 0.41 -12.10
N GLU A 193 16.93 0.72 -11.27
CA GLU A 193 16.78 1.69 -10.20
C GLU A 193 17.14 3.06 -10.74
N GLU A 194 16.27 4.02 -10.51
CA GLU A 194 16.56 5.40 -10.85
C GLU A 194 17.36 6.05 -9.71
N VAL A 195 18.28 6.91 -10.09
CA VAL A 195 19.12 7.62 -9.13
C VAL A 195 18.25 8.55 -8.28
N SER A 196 18.37 8.42 -6.95
CA SER A 196 17.71 9.31 -6.02
C SER A 196 18.23 10.75 -6.18
N THR A 197 17.33 11.70 -6.17
CA THR A 197 17.66 13.14 -6.20
C THR A 197 18.07 13.69 -4.83
N GLY A 198 18.04 12.85 -3.78
CA GLY A 198 18.25 13.28 -2.39
C GLY A 198 17.05 14.04 -1.79
N LEU A 199 15.96 14.18 -2.53
CA LEU A 199 14.68 14.72 -2.06
C LEU A 199 13.72 13.55 -1.72
N PRO A 200 12.71 13.77 -0.86
CA PRO A 200 11.68 12.78 -0.59
C PRO A 200 10.97 12.31 -1.86
N GLU A 201 10.58 11.05 -1.90
CA GLU A 201 9.73 10.52 -2.97
C GLU A 201 8.33 11.19 -2.95
N LEU A 202 7.77 11.46 -4.13
CA LEU A 202 6.43 12.09 -4.24
C LEU A 202 5.33 11.35 -3.48
N THR A 203 5.45 10.03 -3.38
CA THR A 203 4.46 9.16 -2.72
C THR A 203 4.59 9.12 -1.20
N GLU A 204 5.72 9.61 -0.67
CA GLU A 204 6.04 9.56 0.77
C GLU A 204 6.15 10.95 1.39
N ALA A 205 6.18 11.99 0.55
CA ALA A 205 6.35 13.37 0.98
C ALA A 205 5.07 13.95 1.60
N GLU A 206 5.21 14.66 2.70
CA GLU A 206 4.12 15.44 3.31
C GLU A 206 3.84 16.74 2.55
N ILE A 207 4.91 17.34 1.98
CA ILE A 207 4.84 18.58 1.21
C ILE A 207 5.36 18.30 -0.19
N VAL A 208 4.62 18.77 -1.20
CA VAL A 208 5.03 18.67 -2.60
C VAL A 208 5.02 20.06 -3.24
N LEU A 209 6.19 20.48 -3.75
CA LEU A 209 6.32 21.67 -4.59
C LEU A 209 6.23 21.25 -6.05
N SER A 210 5.38 21.88 -6.84
CA SER A 210 5.25 21.47 -8.25
C SER A 210 5.33 22.61 -9.23
N GLY A 211 6.00 22.34 -10.36
CA GLY A 211 6.13 23.24 -11.49
C GLY A 211 5.27 22.82 -12.67
N GLY A 212 4.69 23.79 -13.34
CA GLY A 212 3.97 23.62 -14.58
C GLY A 212 4.60 24.39 -15.73
N ARG A 213 3.83 24.64 -16.80
CA ARG A 213 4.28 25.42 -17.98
C ARG A 213 4.77 26.82 -17.64
N GLY A 214 4.33 27.40 -16.50
CA GLY A 214 4.82 28.67 -16.01
C GLY A 214 6.31 28.70 -15.67
N MET A 215 6.94 27.53 -15.48
CA MET A 215 8.38 27.40 -15.29
C MET A 215 9.19 27.76 -16.56
N LYS A 216 8.56 27.70 -17.74
CA LYS A 216 9.13 28.07 -19.04
C LYS A 216 10.31 27.21 -19.54
N GLY A 217 10.89 26.32 -18.71
CA GLY A 217 11.98 25.43 -19.09
C GLY A 217 12.44 24.52 -17.94
N PRO A 218 13.19 23.45 -18.25
CA PRO A 218 13.68 22.50 -17.26
C PRO A 218 14.70 23.13 -16.29
N GLU A 219 15.44 24.13 -16.74
CA GLU A 219 16.48 24.83 -15.99
C GLU A 219 15.93 25.59 -14.77
N HIS A 220 14.69 26.05 -14.84
CA HIS A 220 14.07 26.81 -13.76
C HIS A 220 13.57 25.93 -12.59
N TYR A 221 13.55 24.59 -12.77
CA TYR A 221 13.18 23.69 -11.69
C TYR A 221 14.17 23.69 -10.52
N VAL A 222 15.39 24.19 -10.73
CA VAL A 222 16.39 24.40 -9.66
C VAL A 222 15.79 25.22 -8.51
N ILE A 223 14.97 26.22 -8.82
CA ILE A 223 14.30 27.06 -7.79
C ILE A 223 13.43 26.20 -6.87
N LEU A 224 12.67 25.26 -7.45
CA LEU A 224 11.81 24.33 -6.68
C LEU A 224 12.64 23.32 -5.91
N GLU A 225 13.74 22.83 -6.49
CA GLU A 225 14.63 21.87 -5.83
C GLU A 225 15.35 22.51 -4.62
N ASP A 226 15.82 23.73 -4.75
CA ASP A 226 16.47 24.45 -3.66
C ASP A 226 15.48 24.71 -2.53
N MET A 227 14.27 25.18 -2.86
CA MET A 227 13.22 25.39 -1.87
C MET A 227 12.80 24.06 -1.21
N ALA A 228 12.68 23.00 -1.99
CA ALA A 228 12.32 21.66 -1.49
C ALA A 228 13.34 21.12 -0.49
N ARG A 229 14.64 21.37 -0.71
CA ARG A 229 15.70 20.98 0.23
C ARG A 229 15.56 21.70 1.57
N VAL A 230 15.17 22.98 1.56
CA VAL A 230 15.02 23.78 2.78
C VAL A 230 13.83 23.29 3.63
N ILE A 231 12.70 22.96 2.99
CA ILE A 231 11.46 22.62 3.71
C ILE A 231 11.19 21.12 3.77
N GLY A 232 12.10 20.27 3.26
CA GLY A 232 11.92 18.83 3.25
C GLY A 232 10.80 18.34 2.32
N ALA A 233 10.55 19.07 1.21
CA ALA A 233 9.49 18.75 0.27
C ALA A 233 9.96 17.85 -0.88
N ALA A 234 9.03 17.14 -1.53
CA ALA A 234 9.25 16.54 -2.85
C ALA A 234 9.02 17.57 -3.96
N VAL A 235 9.67 17.37 -5.11
CA VAL A 235 9.43 18.18 -6.31
C VAL A 235 8.56 17.41 -7.28
N GLY A 236 7.48 18.03 -7.75
CA GLY A 236 6.56 17.51 -8.74
C GLY A 236 6.51 18.33 -10.02
N ALA A 237 5.93 17.75 -11.05
CA ALA A 237 5.73 18.42 -12.33
C ALA A 237 4.33 18.13 -12.88
N SER A 238 3.72 19.14 -13.51
CA SER A 238 2.47 18.92 -14.22
C SER A 238 2.69 18.03 -15.45
N ARG A 239 1.63 17.35 -15.89
CA ARG A 239 1.69 16.53 -17.11
C ARG A 239 2.26 17.30 -18.30
N ALA A 240 1.85 18.54 -18.50
CA ALA A 240 2.33 19.36 -19.62
C ALA A 240 3.85 19.64 -19.57
N ALA A 241 4.44 19.73 -18.37
CA ALA A 241 5.88 19.88 -18.22
C ALA A 241 6.61 18.55 -18.45
N VAL A 242 6.00 17.43 -18.06
CA VAL A 242 6.53 16.09 -18.32
C VAL A 242 6.45 15.75 -19.81
N ASP A 243 5.31 16.01 -20.46
CA ASP A 243 5.13 15.79 -21.91
C ASP A 243 6.10 16.66 -22.74
N ALA A 244 6.48 17.85 -22.24
CA ALA A 244 7.51 18.71 -22.83
C ALA A 244 8.94 18.22 -22.55
N GLY A 245 9.13 17.12 -21.82
CA GLY A 245 10.44 16.56 -21.50
C GLY A 245 11.23 17.31 -20.43
N TRP A 246 10.62 18.28 -19.71
CA TRP A 246 11.32 19.07 -18.70
C TRP A 246 11.63 18.24 -17.44
N ARG A 247 10.79 17.25 -17.15
CA ARG A 247 11.00 16.29 -16.06
C ARG A 247 10.58 14.88 -16.47
N PRO A 248 11.24 13.82 -15.98
CA PRO A 248 10.80 12.45 -16.17
C PRO A 248 9.40 12.20 -15.61
N HIS A 249 8.71 11.21 -16.17
CA HIS A 249 7.33 10.86 -15.79
C HIS A 249 7.12 10.56 -14.29
N ARG A 250 8.15 10.12 -13.58
CA ARG A 250 8.08 9.87 -12.13
C ARG A 250 7.76 11.12 -11.31
N PHE A 251 8.09 12.30 -11.81
CA PHE A 251 7.78 13.59 -11.17
C PHE A 251 6.36 14.07 -11.45
N GLN A 252 5.62 13.38 -12.31
CA GLN A 252 4.28 13.81 -12.68
C GLN A 252 3.30 13.70 -11.51
N ILE A 253 2.64 14.81 -11.21
CA ILE A 253 1.54 14.89 -10.27
C ILE A 253 0.22 15.09 -11.02
N GLU A 254 -0.81 14.40 -10.57
CA GLU A 254 -2.18 14.48 -11.11
C GLU A 254 -3.20 14.27 -10.00
N ILE A 255 -4.40 14.82 -10.21
CA ILE A 255 -5.56 14.55 -9.34
C ILE A 255 -5.84 13.04 -9.34
N GLY A 256 -5.93 12.45 -8.14
CA GLY A 256 -6.18 11.02 -7.97
C GLY A 256 -4.94 10.13 -7.95
N ARG A 257 -3.73 10.69 -8.13
CA ARG A 257 -2.49 9.98 -7.76
C ARG A 257 -2.21 10.11 -6.27
N ALA A 258 -1.46 9.15 -5.71
CA ALA A 258 -1.15 9.07 -4.28
C ALA A 258 -0.51 10.35 -3.70
N SER A 259 0.12 11.17 -4.54
CA SER A 259 0.74 12.46 -4.19
C SER A 259 -0.23 13.64 -4.21
N CYS A 260 -1.47 13.46 -4.67
CA CYS A 260 -2.42 14.58 -4.78
C CYS A 260 -3.50 14.43 -3.70
N ARG A 261 -3.26 15.00 -2.52
CA ARG A 261 -4.31 15.32 -1.56
C ARG A 261 -5.14 16.47 -2.14
N GLU A 262 -6.41 16.50 -1.79
CA GLU A 262 -7.44 17.43 -2.24
C GLU A 262 -6.96 18.83 -2.64
N ARG A 263 -7.63 19.38 -3.67
CA ARG A 263 -7.60 20.82 -3.89
C ARG A 263 -8.18 21.50 -2.65
N VAL A 264 -7.36 22.26 -1.97
CA VAL A 264 -7.84 23.39 -1.18
C VAL A 264 -8.19 24.50 -2.15
#